data_1a64c02e0c317a3a6caffef4ba46aa74
#
_entry.id   1a64c02e0c317a3a6caffef4ba46aa74
#
_cell.length_a   1.000
_cell.length_b   1.000
_cell.length_c   1.000
_cell.angle_alpha   90.00
_cell.angle_beta   90.00
_cell.angle_gamma   90.00
#
_symmetry.space_group_name_H-M   'P 1'
#
loop_
_entity.id
_entity.type
_entity.pdbx_description
1 polymer ?
#
loop_
_entity_poly.entity_id
_entity_poly.type
_entity_poly.pdbx_seq_one_letter_code
_entity_poly.pdbx_strand_id
1 'polypeptide(L)'
;MKIILDEKKIRKGKPIGLPYIGSKKKISKKLIEIIKQNFGTDKTIYDLFGGGGAVTFECLLNGLNVVYNDVDPIPGLMIQKILSEDKEYLKTLICSREEFFRIKDKENKNIDDHLKLLINSFGNNSKSYIYSQNDSEFKYSLAKQIIEN
;
A
#
# COMPACT_ATOMS: atom_id res chain seq x y z
N MET A 1 -3.52 23.84 -21.61
CA MET A 1 -2.61 24.10 -20.47
C MET A 1 -1.30 23.35 -20.70
N LYS A 2 -0.19 24.02 -20.52
CA LYS A 2 1.13 23.36 -20.65
C LYS A 2 1.53 22.80 -19.27
N ILE A 3 1.72 21.50 -19.19
CA ILE A 3 2.18 20.85 -17.97
C ILE A 3 3.68 21.10 -17.80
N ILE A 4 4.07 21.57 -16.64
CA ILE A 4 5.46 21.84 -16.27
C ILE A 4 5.94 20.71 -15.35
N LEU A 5 7.14 20.20 -15.60
CA LEU A 5 7.81 19.26 -14.69
C LEU A 5 9.32 19.46 -14.73
N ASP A 6 9.87 19.88 -13.60
CA ASP A 6 11.31 19.82 -13.33
C ASP A 6 11.59 18.54 -12.54
N GLU A 7 12.18 17.55 -13.20
CA GLU A 7 12.46 16.23 -12.61
C GLU A 7 13.47 16.29 -11.45
N LYS A 8 14.30 17.32 -11.40
CA LYS A 8 15.29 17.50 -10.31
C LYS A 8 14.64 17.77 -8.96
N LYS A 9 13.39 18.24 -8.96
CA LYS A 9 12.60 18.52 -7.76
C LYS A 9 11.82 17.32 -7.23
N ILE A 10 11.80 16.21 -7.96
CA ILE A 10 11.11 14.99 -7.52
C ILE A 10 11.72 14.53 -6.19
N ARG A 11 10.84 14.23 -5.21
CA ARG A 11 11.25 13.75 -3.90
C ARG A 11 12.17 12.53 -4.02
N LYS A 12 13.25 12.52 -3.27
CA LYS A 12 14.14 11.35 -3.14
C LYS A 12 13.51 10.32 -2.19
N GLY A 13 13.88 9.06 -2.35
CA GLY A 13 13.35 7.96 -1.56
C GLY A 13 12.31 7.12 -2.30
N LYS A 14 11.92 6.00 -1.71
CA LYS A 14 10.99 5.04 -2.31
C LYS A 14 9.54 5.52 -2.22
N PRO A 15 8.68 5.18 -3.19
CA PRO A 15 7.25 5.37 -3.05
C PRO A 15 6.67 4.35 -2.05
N ILE A 16 5.63 4.75 -1.34
CA ILE A 16 4.96 3.96 -0.31
C ILE A 16 3.55 3.60 -0.78
N GLY A 17 3.03 2.50 -0.29
CA GLY A 17 1.66 2.04 -0.51
C GLY A 17 1.55 0.53 -0.34
N LEU A 18 0.34 0.04 -0.07
CA LEU A 18 0.07 -1.39 -0.05
C LEU A 18 0.31 -1.99 -1.43
N PRO A 19 0.75 -3.25 -1.52
CA PRO A 19 0.67 -4.01 -2.76
C PRO A 19 -0.76 -4.03 -3.26
N TYR A 20 -0.99 -3.56 -4.48
CA TYR A 20 -2.34 -3.40 -5.02
C TYR A 20 -2.32 -3.50 -6.55
N ILE A 21 -3.28 -4.22 -7.11
CA ILE A 21 -3.42 -4.33 -8.57
C ILE A 21 -3.76 -2.95 -9.13
N GLY A 22 -2.99 -2.49 -10.11
CA GLY A 22 -3.13 -1.14 -10.66
C GLY A 22 -2.50 -0.03 -9.80
N SER A 23 -1.65 -0.38 -8.84
CA SER A 23 -0.93 0.59 -8.01
C SER A 23 -0.20 1.64 -8.83
N LYS A 24 -0.29 2.90 -8.40
CA LYS A 24 0.40 4.04 -9.01
C LYS A 24 1.80 4.31 -8.43
N LYS A 25 2.36 3.36 -7.64
CA LYS A 25 3.69 3.53 -7.02
C LYS A 25 4.77 3.98 -8.01
N LYS A 26 4.79 3.42 -9.21
CA LYS A 26 5.80 3.74 -10.23
C LYS A 26 5.75 5.19 -10.72
N ILE A 27 4.59 5.80 -10.67
CA ILE A 27 4.37 7.15 -11.21
C ILE A 27 4.02 8.18 -10.13
N SER A 28 3.74 7.76 -8.91
CA SER A 28 3.24 8.65 -7.84
C SER A 28 4.15 9.84 -7.57
N LYS A 29 5.45 9.62 -7.50
CA LYS A 29 6.43 10.69 -7.24
C LYS A 29 6.42 11.76 -8.34
N LYS A 30 6.42 11.33 -9.59
CA LYS A 30 6.36 12.24 -10.75
C LYS A 30 5.02 12.96 -10.80
N LEU A 31 3.92 12.25 -10.56
CA LEU A 31 2.57 12.80 -10.56
C LEU A 31 2.42 13.91 -9.51
N ILE A 32 2.85 13.66 -8.29
CA ILE A 32 2.75 14.66 -7.21
C ILE A 32 3.63 15.88 -7.49
N GLU A 33 4.80 15.69 -8.06
CA GLU A 33 5.66 16.82 -8.43
C GLU A 33 5.04 17.67 -9.55
N ILE A 34 4.41 17.05 -10.54
CA ILE A 34 3.62 17.76 -11.57
C ILE A 34 2.51 18.59 -10.89
N ILE A 35 1.78 18.03 -9.95
CA ILE A 35 0.71 18.74 -9.25
C ILE A 35 1.29 19.93 -8.49
N LYS A 36 2.37 19.77 -7.75
CA LYS A 36 3.01 20.84 -6.99
C LYS A 36 3.47 21.98 -7.90
N GLN A 37 4.12 21.65 -9.01
CA GLN A 37 4.69 22.66 -9.91
C GLN A 37 3.63 23.43 -10.71
N ASN A 38 2.47 22.84 -10.96
CA ASN A 38 1.41 23.46 -11.75
C ASN A 38 0.28 24.08 -10.91
N PHE A 39 0.03 23.59 -9.71
CA PHE A 39 -1.12 23.97 -8.89
C PHE A 39 -0.74 24.46 -7.47
N GLY A 40 0.54 24.41 -7.11
CA GLY A 40 1.01 24.81 -5.80
C GLY A 40 0.82 23.74 -4.74
N THR A 41 1.05 24.12 -3.47
CA THR A 41 1.09 23.21 -2.31
C THR A 41 0.06 23.55 -1.24
N ASP A 42 -0.80 24.52 -1.50
CA ASP A 42 -1.79 25.07 -0.55
C ASP A 42 -3.19 24.46 -0.69
N LYS A 43 -3.39 23.62 -1.71
CA LYS A 43 -4.69 23.01 -2.02
C LYS A 43 -4.81 21.62 -1.45
N THR A 44 -6.03 21.22 -1.11
CA THR A 44 -6.34 19.82 -0.75
C THR A 44 -6.48 18.98 -2.01
N ILE A 45 -5.79 17.84 -2.03
CA ILE A 45 -5.86 16.86 -3.10
C ILE A 45 -6.85 15.77 -2.69
N TYR A 46 -7.75 15.42 -3.58
CA TYR A 46 -8.71 14.33 -3.37
C TYR A 46 -8.27 13.13 -4.20
N ASP A 47 -7.77 12.10 -3.53
CA ASP A 47 -7.42 10.82 -4.14
C ASP A 47 -8.66 9.94 -4.18
N LEU A 48 -9.45 10.07 -5.23
CA LEU A 48 -10.80 9.48 -5.33
C LEU A 48 -10.79 7.97 -5.52
N PHE A 49 -9.69 7.42 -6.03
CA PHE A 49 -9.49 6.00 -6.30
C PHE A 49 -8.19 5.53 -5.63
N GLY A 50 -8.13 5.72 -4.32
CA GLY A 50 -6.91 5.62 -3.54
C GLY A 50 -6.26 4.23 -3.53
N GLY A 51 -7.05 3.15 -3.59
CA GLY A 51 -6.54 1.78 -3.62
C GLY A 51 -5.52 1.52 -2.52
N GLY A 52 -4.32 1.09 -2.87
CA GLY A 52 -3.21 0.86 -1.93
C GLY A 52 -2.57 2.11 -1.34
N GLY A 53 -3.05 3.30 -1.70
CA GLY A 53 -2.63 4.57 -1.11
C GLY A 53 -1.36 5.18 -1.71
N ALA A 54 -0.86 4.71 -2.85
CA ALA A 54 0.40 5.20 -3.42
C ALA A 54 0.41 6.71 -3.67
N VAL A 55 -0.66 7.27 -4.20
CA VAL A 55 -0.82 8.71 -4.44
C VAL A 55 -1.01 9.46 -3.13
N THR A 56 -1.87 8.94 -2.26
CA THR A 56 -2.15 9.51 -0.93
C THR A 56 -0.87 9.65 -0.11
N PHE A 57 -0.08 8.58 0.00
CA PHE A 57 1.17 8.61 0.77
C PHE A 57 2.19 9.55 0.14
N GLU A 58 2.29 9.60 -1.18
CA GLU A 58 3.21 10.53 -1.84
C GLU A 58 2.82 12.00 -1.58
N CYS A 59 1.51 12.30 -1.54
CA CYS A 59 1.03 13.61 -1.10
C CYS A 59 1.52 13.94 0.31
N LEU A 60 1.31 13.03 1.27
CA LEU A 60 1.73 13.23 2.66
C LEU A 60 3.25 13.41 2.80
N LEU A 61 4.03 12.62 2.07
CA LEU A 61 5.50 12.73 2.08
C LEU A 61 6.01 14.05 1.47
N ASN A 62 5.21 14.72 0.66
CA ASN A 62 5.48 16.06 0.13
C ASN A 62 4.84 17.18 0.95
N GLY A 63 4.25 16.87 2.11
CA GLY A 63 3.63 17.87 2.98
C GLY A 63 2.31 18.44 2.45
N LEU A 64 1.64 17.74 1.54
CA LEU A 64 0.36 18.17 0.96
C LEU A 64 -0.81 17.66 1.79
N ASN A 65 -1.88 18.43 1.81
CA ASN A 65 -3.16 17.98 2.35
C ASN A 65 -3.83 17.02 1.35
N VAL A 66 -4.26 15.88 1.81
CA VAL A 66 -4.90 14.87 0.97
C VAL A 66 -6.09 14.22 1.67
N VAL A 67 -7.11 13.93 0.89
CA VAL A 67 -8.27 13.14 1.31
C VAL A 67 -8.26 11.86 0.50
N TYR A 68 -8.15 10.73 1.19
CA TYR A 68 -8.24 9.40 0.59
C TYR A 68 -9.69 8.97 0.45
N ASN A 69 -10.03 8.41 -0.69
CA ASN A 69 -11.32 7.78 -0.94
C ASN A 69 -11.15 6.55 -1.84
N ASP A 70 -11.91 5.52 -1.58
CA ASP A 70 -12.07 4.39 -2.48
C ASP A 70 -13.47 3.79 -2.30
N VAL A 71 -14.05 3.27 -3.37
CA VAL A 71 -15.35 2.59 -3.31
C VAL A 71 -15.25 1.28 -2.54
N ASP A 72 -14.12 0.59 -2.60
CA ASP A 72 -13.81 -0.57 -1.77
C ASP A 72 -13.26 -0.09 -0.42
N PRO A 73 -13.95 -0.37 0.70
CA PRO A 73 -13.48 0.06 2.01
C PRO A 73 -12.25 -0.72 2.52
N ILE A 74 -11.98 -1.90 1.99
CA ILE A 74 -10.96 -2.81 2.53
C ILE A 74 -9.54 -2.23 2.46
N PRO A 75 -9.05 -1.68 1.33
CA PRO A 75 -7.72 -1.09 1.30
C PRO A 75 -7.51 0.02 2.33
N GLY A 76 -8.48 0.93 2.46
CA GLY A 76 -8.42 2.02 3.44
C GLY A 76 -8.38 1.50 4.88
N LEU A 77 -9.17 0.49 5.20
CA LEU A 77 -9.19 -0.13 6.53
C LEU A 77 -7.88 -0.88 6.82
N MET A 78 -7.30 -1.54 5.84
CA MET A 78 -5.97 -2.16 5.97
C MET A 78 -4.88 -1.12 6.25
N ILE A 79 -4.89 0.00 5.53
CA ILE A 79 -3.96 1.11 5.75
C ILE A 79 -4.11 1.66 7.17
N GLN A 80 -5.33 1.93 7.62
CA GLN A 80 -5.60 2.40 8.98
C GLN A 80 -5.09 1.42 10.04
N LYS A 81 -5.31 0.12 9.83
CA LYS A 81 -4.83 -0.91 10.74
C LYS A 81 -3.30 -0.92 10.83
N ILE A 82 -2.60 -0.89 9.71
CA ILE A 82 -1.14 -0.85 9.68
C ILE A 82 -0.60 0.40 10.38
N LEU A 83 -1.21 1.55 10.17
CA LEU A 83 -0.77 2.80 10.79
C LEU A 83 -1.05 2.86 12.29
N SER A 84 -2.03 2.11 12.79
CA SER A 84 -2.40 2.08 14.21
C SER A 84 -1.63 1.05 15.04
N GLU A 85 -0.91 0.14 14.41
CA GLU A 85 -0.25 -1.00 15.06
C GLU A 85 1.28 -0.86 15.04
N ASP A 86 1.95 -1.61 15.91
CA ASP A 86 3.40 -1.66 15.95
C ASP A 86 3.99 -2.75 15.01
N LYS A 87 5.31 -2.76 14.90
CA LYS A 87 6.02 -3.72 14.06
C LYS A 87 5.88 -5.17 14.55
N GLU A 88 5.74 -5.38 15.85
CA GLU A 88 5.58 -6.72 16.42
C GLU A 88 4.22 -7.32 16.02
N TYR A 89 3.16 -6.52 16.06
CA TYR A 89 1.86 -6.95 15.55
C TYR A 89 1.95 -7.32 14.05
N LEU A 90 2.59 -6.49 13.23
CA LEU A 90 2.69 -6.72 11.79
C LEU A 90 3.42 -8.04 11.45
N LYS A 91 4.39 -8.45 12.28
CA LYS A 91 5.04 -9.75 12.13
C LYS A 91 4.09 -10.93 12.36
N THR A 92 3.05 -10.76 13.17
CA THR A 92 2.04 -11.80 13.44
C THR A 92 1.15 -12.10 12.24
N LEU A 93 1.17 -11.24 11.21
CA LEU A 93 0.37 -11.42 10.00
C LEU A 93 0.93 -12.50 9.05
N ILE A 94 2.14 -13.00 9.30
CA ILE A 94 2.69 -14.12 8.56
C ILE A 94 2.02 -15.40 9.02
N CYS A 95 1.43 -16.16 8.09
CA CYS A 95 0.66 -17.36 8.42
C CYS A 95 1.10 -18.60 7.64
N SER A 96 0.71 -19.78 8.14
CA SER A 96 0.93 -21.05 7.46
C SER A 96 0.02 -21.22 6.24
N ARG A 97 0.35 -22.22 5.40
CA ARG A 97 -0.50 -22.59 4.27
C ARG A 97 -1.92 -22.98 4.71
N GLU A 98 -2.03 -23.78 5.76
CA GLU A 98 -3.32 -24.23 6.30
C GLU A 98 -4.16 -23.05 6.78
N GLU A 99 -3.55 -22.13 7.52
CA GLU A 99 -4.23 -20.93 7.99
C GLU A 99 -4.65 -20.03 6.82
N PHE A 100 -3.78 -19.86 5.82
CA PHE A 100 -4.11 -19.08 4.62
C PHE A 100 -5.37 -19.57 3.93
N PHE A 101 -5.46 -20.89 3.65
CA PHE A 101 -6.62 -21.45 2.98
C PHE A 101 -7.86 -21.45 3.86
N ARG A 102 -7.72 -21.67 5.16
CA ARG A 102 -8.82 -21.52 6.12
C ARG A 102 -9.40 -20.11 6.09
N ILE A 103 -8.55 -19.09 6.07
CA ILE A 103 -8.97 -17.68 5.96
C ILE A 103 -9.61 -17.39 4.60
N LYS A 104 -9.02 -17.90 3.52
CA LYS A 104 -9.54 -17.71 2.17
C LYS A 104 -10.97 -18.20 2.02
N ASP A 105 -11.31 -19.30 2.68
CA ASP A 105 -12.64 -19.95 2.62
C ASP A 105 -13.65 -19.34 3.60
N LYS A 106 -13.25 -18.41 4.46
CA LYS A 106 -14.18 -17.72 5.37
C LYS A 106 -15.16 -16.85 4.58
N GLU A 107 -16.44 -16.92 4.93
CA GLU A 107 -17.46 -16.01 4.40
C GLU A 107 -17.24 -14.56 4.87
N ASN A 108 -16.99 -14.39 6.17
CA ASN A 108 -16.76 -13.10 6.80
C ASN A 108 -15.30 -12.97 7.21
N LYS A 109 -14.58 -12.07 6.54
CA LYS A 109 -13.18 -11.78 6.82
C LYS A 109 -13.05 -10.47 7.58
N ASN A 110 -12.27 -10.45 8.65
CA ASN A 110 -11.87 -9.21 9.31
C ASN A 110 -10.66 -8.58 8.57
N ILE A 111 -10.20 -7.42 9.05
CA ILE A 111 -9.08 -6.72 8.41
C ILE A 111 -7.77 -7.50 8.53
N ASP A 112 -7.53 -8.17 9.63
CA ASP A 112 -6.35 -9.04 9.79
C ASP A 112 -6.36 -10.19 8.80
N ASP A 113 -7.51 -10.77 8.53
CA ASP A 113 -7.68 -11.81 7.51
C ASP A 113 -7.30 -11.29 6.12
N HIS A 114 -7.77 -10.10 5.75
CA HIS A 114 -7.40 -9.46 4.47
C HIS A 114 -5.91 -9.16 4.39
N LEU A 115 -5.29 -8.68 5.46
CA LEU A 115 -3.85 -8.43 5.53
C LEU A 115 -3.06 -9.74 5.41
N LYS A 116 -3.45 -10.80 6.09
CA LYS A 116 -2.81 -12.11 5.98
C LYS A 116 -2.86 -12.66 4.57
N LEU A 117 -4.01 -12.57 3.90
CA LEU A 117 -4.14 -13.00 2.50
C LEU A 117 -3.26 -12.17 1.56
N LEU A 118 -3.20 -10.87 1.74
CA LEU A 118 -2.38 -9.98 0.92
C LEU A 118 -0.88 -10.28 1.07
N ILE A 119 -0.40 -10.37 2.31
CA ILE A 119 1.02 -10.56 2.64
C ILE A 119 1.53 -11.93 2.22
N ASN A 120 0.73 -12.98 2.42
CA ASN A 120 1.15 -14.37 2.24
C ASN A 120 0.80 -14.93 0.86
N SER A 121 0.41 -14.11 -0.09
CA SER A 121 0.06 -14.54 -1.44
C SER A 121 1.14 -14.25 -2.47
N PHE A 122 1.23 -15.10 -3.48
CA PHE A 122 2.14 -14.90 -4.62
C PHE A 122 1.74 -13.63 -5.40
N GLY A 123 2.70 -12.75 -5.61
CA GLY A 123 2.43 -11.47 -6.27
C GLY A 123 1.41 -10.60 -5.53
N ASN A 124 1.18 -10.86 -4.23
CA ASN A 124 0.19 -10.15 -3.39
C ASN A 124 -1.22 -10.14 -3.99
N ASN A 125 -1.63 -11.25 -4.61
CA ASN A 125 -2.93 -11.39 -5.28
C ASN A 125 -4.05 -11.84 -4.34
N SER A 126 -3.77 -12.16 -3.07
CA SER A 126 -4.70 -12.67 -2.06
C SER A 126 -5.39 -14.01 -2.41
N LYS A 127 -4.93 -14.71 -3.44
CA LYS A 127 -5.56 -15.94 -3.97
C LYS A 127 -4.66 -17.16 -3.89
N SER A 128 -3.38 -16.99 -4.19
CA SER A 128 -2.41 -18.08 -4.30
C SER A 128 -1.37 -17.95 -3.21
N TYR A 129 -1.32 -18.95 -2.30
CA TYR A 129 -0.34 -18.96 -1.23
C TYR A 129 1.08 -19.02 -1.78
N ILE A 130 1.98 -18.24 -1.21
CA ILE A 130 3.40 -18.32 -1.54
C ILE A 130 3.93 -19.67 -1.07
N TYR A 131 4.37 -20.48 -2.02
CA TYR A 131 5.01 -21.76 -1.75
C TYR A 131 6.50 -21.68 -2.06
N SER A 132 7.36 -21.88 -1.06
CA SER A 132 8.74 -22.25 -1.25
C SER A 132 9.23 -23.08 -0.08
N GLN A 133 10.21 -23.93 -0.29
CA GLN A 133 10.82 -24.72 0.79
C GLN A 133 11.67 -23.86 1.76
N ASN A 134 12.05 -22.65 1.35
CA ASN A 134 12.77 -21.65 2.16
C ASN A 134 11.89 -20.47 2.57
N ASP A 135 10.64 -20.73 2.87
CA ASP A 135 9.56 -19.75 2.95
C ASP A 135 9.65 -18.70 4.05
N SER A 136 10.32 -19.01 5.17
CA SER A 136 10.33 -18.09 6.29
C SER A 136 11.04 -16.77 5.98
N GLU A 137 12.16 -16.83 5.26
CA GLU A 137 12.93 -15.65 4.88
C GLU A 137 12.21 -14.81 3.82
N PHE A 138 11.58 -15.45 2.84
CA PHE A 138 10.85 -14.76 1.79
C PHE A 138 9.56 -14.11 2.30
N LYS A 139 8.80 -14.81 3.14
CA LYS A 139 7.62 -14.26 3.83
C LYS A 139 8.01 -13.08 4.72
N TYR A 140 9.10 -13.22 5.46
CA TYR A 140 9.65 -12.15 6.27
C TYR A 140 10.07 -10.95 5.41
N SER A 141 10.70 -11.19 4.28
CA SER A 141 11.09 -10.13 3.33
C SER A 141 9.90 -9.37 2.79
N LEU A 142 8.80 -10.06 2.44
CA LEU A 142 7.57 -9.41 1.99
C LEU A 142 6.89 -8.60 3.10
N ALA A 143 6.76 -9.19 4.28
CA ALA A 143 6.23 -8.50 5.45
C ALA A 143 7.08 -7.28 5.78
N LYS A 144 8.41 -7.42 5.69
CA LYS A 144 9.37 -6.34 5.87
C LYS A 144 9.19 -5.21 4.86
N GLN A 145 8.94 -5.52 3.59
CA GLN A 145 8.64 -4.50 2.57
C GLN A 145 7.38 -3.68 2.91
N ILE A 146 6.37 -4.31 3.48
CA ILE A 146 5.14 -3.63 3.90
C ILE A 146 5.39 -2.81 5.17
N ILE A 147 6.18 -3.34 6.10
CA ILE A 147 6.49 -2.69 7.38
C ILE A 147 7.47 -1.51 7.22
N GLU A 148 8.46 -1.63 6.34
CA GLU A 148 9.52 -0.63 6.15
C GLU A 148 9.14 0.49 5.17
N ASN A 149 8.09 0.32 4.43
CA ASN A 149 7.52 1.35 3.58
C ASN A 149 6.35 2.03 4.29
#